data_4c203ecf2366209d4db60049d0874737
#
_entry.id   4c203ecf2366209d4db60049d0874737
#
_cell.length_a   1.000
_cell.length_b   1.000
_cell.length_c   1.000
_cell.angle_alpha   90.00
_cell.angle_beta   90.00
_cell.angle_gamma   90.00
#
_symmetry.space_group_name_H-M   'P 1'
#
loop_
_entity.id
_entity.type
_entity.pdbx_description
1 polymer ?
#
loop_
_entity_poly.entity_id
_entity_poly.type
_entity_poly.pdbx_seq_one_letter_code
_entity_poly.pdbx_strand_id
1 'polypeptide(L)'
;VNPDEAIGELVNTTGAGLFAGYYNDREATDARLRNGMFWSGDLAYRDAEGWIYFAGRSGDWLRVDGENMTTAPIERILQRLPAVSQVAVYAVPDEQVGDQVMAALALVDGAELTPDEFSQFLADQPDLSPKAWPRHVWITDSLPTTATNKILKRELSARGGTPDGGLLWTRIGRDTSYAVVDRPADAPGLAIGRVGNAHPHAGV
;
A
#
# COMPACT_ATOMS: atom_id res chain seq x y z
N VAL A 1 -6.42 22.60 -6.13
CA VAL A 1 -5.87 21.36 -6.72
C VAL A 1 -5.39 21.74 -8.11
N ASN A 2 -4.12 21.54 -8.40
CA ASN A 2 -3.58 21.72 -9.73
C ASN A 2 -4.04 20.53 -10.61
N PRO A 3 -4.93 20.72 -11.60
CA PRO A 3 -5.43 19.63 -12.42
C PRO A 3 -4.32 18.96 -13.25
N ASP A 4 -3.23 19.68 -13.53
CA ASP A 4 -2.09 19.17 -14.31
C ASP A 4 -1.20 18.22 -13.51
N GLU A 5 -1.31 18.22 -12.18
CA GLU A 5 -0.60 17.30 -11.27
C GLU A 5 -1.55 16.31 -10.61
N ALA A 6 -2.83 16.30 -11.00
CA ALA A 6 -3.79 15.36 -10.45
C ALA A 6 -3.45 13.92 -10.84
N ILE A 7 -3.26 13.07 -9.84
CA ILE A 7 -3.05 11.63 -10.07
C ILE A 7 -4.37 11.00 -10.53
N GLY A 8 -4.33 10.28 -11.64
CA GLY A 8 -5.44 9.53 -12.19
C GLY A 8 -5.02 8.18 -12.74
N GLU A 9 -5.99 7.32 -13.04
CA GLU A 9 -5.72 6.04 -13.68
C GLU A 9 -5.46 6.24 -15.18
N LEU A 10 -4.44 5.55 -15.70
CA LEU A 10 -4.16 5.51 -17.14
C LEU A 10 -5.22 4.67 -17.85
N VAL A 11 -5.93 5.29 -18.79
CA VAL A 11 -7.02 4.65 -19.53
C VAL A 11 -6.76 4.76 -21.03
N ASN A 12 -6.82 3.62 -21.74
CA ASN A 12 -6.89 3.63 -23.19
C ASN A 12 -8.34 3.84 -23.65
N THR A 13 -8.65 5.05 -24.06
CA THR A 13 -10.01 5.44 -24.48
C THR A 13 -10.40 4.92 -25.86
N THR A 14 -9.44 4.37 -26.62
CA THR A 14 -9.70 3.82 -27.98
C THR A 14 -10.05 2.32 -27.95
N GLY A 15 -10.13 1.71 -26.77
CA GLY A 15 -10.54 0.31 -26.59
C GLY A 15 -9.47 -0.55 -25.91
N ALA A 16 -9.60 -1.86 -26.07
CA ALA A 16 -8.73 -2.85 -25.42
C ALA A 16 -7.31 -2.91 -26.00
N GLY A 17 -7.08 -2.36 -27.19
CA GLY A 17 -5.81 -2.51 -27.89
C GLY A 17 -5.49 -4.00 -28.14
N LEU A 18 -4.31 -4.45 -27.71
CA LEU A 18 -3.88 -5.86 -27.82
C LEU A 18 -4.31 -6.73 -26.62
N PHE A 19 -5.05 -6.16 -25.64
CA PHE A 19 -5.50 -6.91 -24.48
C PHE A 19 -6.67 -7.83 -24.86
N ALA A 20 -6.40 -9.13 -24.89
CA ALA A 20 -7.40 -10.16 -25.21
C ALA A 20 -8.17 -10.70 -23.99
N GLY A 21 -7.83 -10.23 -22.79
CA GLY A 21 -8.37 -10.70 -21.52
C GLY A 21 -7.39 -11.59 -20.74
N TYR A 22 -7.73 -11.84 -19.49
CA TYR A 22 -6.99 -12.79 -18.66
C TYR A 22 -7.47 -14.21 -18.90
N TYR A 23 -6.55 -15.18 -18.90
CA TYR A 23 -6.89 -16.58 -19.10
C TYR A 23 -7.72 -17.09 -17.92
N ASN A 24 -8.89 -17.65 -18.21
CA ASN A 24 -9.85 -18.19 -17.24
C ASN A 24 -10.25 -17.25 -16.09
N ASP A 25 -10.11 -15.93 -16.26
CA ASP A 25 -10.49 -14.93 -15.26
C ASP A 25 -11.32 -13.82 -15.92
N ARG A 26 -12.63 -14.09 -16.03
CA ARG A 26 -13.58 -13.16 -16.64
C ARG A 26 -13.78 -11.93 -15.76
N GLU A 27 -13.85 -12.11 -14.46
CA GLU A 27 -14.05 -11.01 -13.51
C GLU A 27 -12.90 -9.99 -13.61
N ALA A 28 -11.65 -10.47 -13.59
CA ALA A 28 -10.48 -9.61 -13.78
C ALA A 28 -10.45 -8.96 -15.17
N THR A 29 -10.94 -9.66 -16.21
CA THR A 29 -11.05 -9.11 -17.56
C THR A 29 -12.08 -7.99 -17.61
N ASP A 30 -13.28 -8.21 -17.08
CA ASP A 30 -14.37 -7.23 -17.05
C ASP A 30 -14.00 -5.99 -16.20
N ALA A 31 -13.22 -6.18 -15.14
CA ALA A 31 -12.67 -5.08 -14.33
C ALA A 31 -11.72 -4.16 -15.14
N ARG A 32 -11.06 -4.68 -16.18
CA ARG A 32 -10.18 -3.91 -17.06
C ARG A 32 -10.88 -3.32 -18.28
N LEU A 33 -11.97 -3.94 -18.72
CA LEU A 33 -12.73 -3.49 -19.88
C LEU A 33 -14.05 -2.87 -19.44
N ARG A 34 -14.03 -1.56 -19.18
CA ARG A 34 -15.22 -0.82 -18.73
C ARG A 34 -15.58 0.26 -19.73
N ASN A 35 -16.85 0.37 -20.07
CA ASN A 35 -17.38 1.40 -20.99
C ASN A 35 -16.65 1.47 -22.35
N GLY A 36 -16.22 0.32 -22.89
CA GLY A 36 -15.49 0.26 -24.15
C GLY A 36 -14.03 0.73 -24.09
N MET A 37 -13.51 1.00 -22.88
CA MET A 37 -12.15 1.47 -22.64
C MET A 37 -11.36 0.44 -21.84
N PHE A 38 -10.03 0.45 -22.01
CA PHE A 38 -9.13 -0.38 -21.22
C PHE A 38 -8.54 0.44 -20.06
N TRP A 39 -8.80 -0.02 -18.85
CA TRP A 39 -8.33 0.56 -17.58
C TRP A 39 -7.08 -0.22 -17.13
N SER A 40 -5.93 0.45 -17.17
CA SER A 40 -4.64 -0.23 -16.94
C SER A 40 -4.45 -0.64 -15.47
N GLY A 41 -5.08 0.05 -14.53
CA GLY A 41 -4.81 -0.06 -13.10
C GLY A 41 -3.53 0.63 -12.68
N ASP A 42 -2.87 1.35 -13.58
CA ASP A 42 -1.70 2.14 -13.29
C ASP A 42 -2.11 3.60 -13.07
N LEU A 43 -1.59 4.19 -12.01
CA LEU A 43 -1.81 5.58 -11.65
C LEU A 43 -0.68 6.43 -12.20
N ALA A 44 -1.01 7.59 -12.72
CA ALA A 44 -0.04 8.52 -13.26
C ALA A 44 -0.52 9.97 -13.09
N TYR A 45 0.41 10.90 -13.20
CA TYR A 45 0.11 12.31 -13.40
C TYR A 45 0.86 12.82 -14.62
N ARG A 46 0.40 13.95 -15.17
CA ARG A 46 1.01 14.59 -16.33
C ARG A 46 1.43 16.00 -15.94
N ASP A 47 2.66 16.38 -16.28
CA ASP A 47 3.13 17.76 -16.11
C ASP A 47 2.63 18.69 -17.22
N ALA A 48 2.98 19.97 -17.10
CA ALA A 48 2.59 21.00 -18.06
C ALA A 48 3.22 20.80 -19.44
N GLU A 49 4.35 20.13 -19.53
CA GLU A 49 5.06 19.78 -20.75
C GLU A 49 4.47 18.53 -21.44
N GLY A 50 3.56 17.81 -20.76
CA GLY A 50 2.87 16.64 -21.27
C GLY A 50 3.53 15.29 -20.95
N TRP A 51 4.61 15.29 -20.13
CA TRP A 51 5.24 14.05 -19.68
C TRP A 51 4.34 13.33 -18.67
N ILE A 52 4.30 11.99 -18.79
CA ILE A 52 3.51 11.16 -17.90
C ILE A 52 4.44 10.45 -16.92
N TYR A 53 4.15 10.63 -15.63
CA TYR A 53 4.90 10.06 -14.54
C TYR A 53 4.07 8.99 -13.83
N PHE A 54 4.65 7.80 -13.68
CA PHE A 54 4.02 6.70 -12.97
C PHE A 54 3.96 6.99 -11.46
N ALA A 55 2.76 6.90 -10.90
CA ALA A 55 2.48 7.21 -9.48
C ALA A 55 2.12 5.96 -8.63
N GLY A 56 2.06 4.77 -9.25
CA GLY A 56 1.73 3.54 -8.55
C GLY A 56 0.60 2.77 -9.23
N ARG A 57 -0.06 1.89 -8.49
CA ARG A 57 -1.21 1.11 -8.96
C ARG A 57 -2.49 1.51 -8.24
N SER A 58 -3.63 1.31 -8.89
CA SER A 58 -4.95 1.61 -8.30
C SER A 58 -5.23 0.82 -7.01
N GLY A 59 -4.62 -0.37 -6.85
CA GLY A 59 -4.67 -1.16 -5.61
C GLY A 59 -3.68 -0.70 -4.52
N ASP A 60 -2.83 0.28 -4.82
CA ASP A 60 -1.81 0.81 -3.90
C ASP A 60 -2.21 2.20 -3.33
N TRP A 61 -3.48 2.59 -3.47
CA TRP A 61 -3.98 3.80 -2.83
C TRP A 61 -4.13 3.63 -1.32
N LEU A 62 -3.75 4.67 -0.61
CA LEU A 62 -4.01 4.86 0.81
C LEU A 62 -4.86 6.12 0.95
N ARG A 63 -5.91 6.06 1.73
CA ARG A 63 -6.70 7.23 2.10
C ARG A 63 -6.56 7.47 3.59
N VAL A 64 -5.57 8.27 3.96
CA VAL A 64 -5.22 8.55 5.35
C VAL A 64 -5.65 9.97 5.72
N ASP A 65 -6.46 10.12 6.75
CA ASP A 65 -6.96 11.43 7.23
C ASP A 65 -7.55 12.30 6.09
N GLY A 66 -8.26 11.67 5.14
CA GLY A 66 -8.88 12.34 4.01
C GLY A 66 -7.93 12.69 2.84
N GLU A 67 -6.64 12.43 2.96
CA GLU A 67 -5.67 12.61 1.90
C GLU A 67 -5.41 11.30 1.15
N ASN A 68 -5.31 11.40 -0.18
CA ASN A 68 -4.95 10.27 -1.02
C ASN A 68 -3.44 10.24 -1.23
N MET A 69 -2.83 9.09 -1.04
CA MET A 69 -1.41 8.85 -1.28
C MET A 69 -1.19 7.46 -1.85
N THR A 70 -0.01 7.21 -2.41
CA THR A 70 0.36 5.88 -2.93
C THR A 70 1.43 5.24 -2.07
N THR A 71 1.49 3.91 -2.05
CA THR A 71 2.44 3.15 -1.23
C THR A 71 3.87 3.21 -1.75
N ALA A 72 4.07 3.36 -3.06
CA ALA A 72 5.38 3.26 -3.69
C ALA A 72 6.43 4.29 -3.20
N PRO A 73 6.10 5.58 -2.94
CA PRO A 73 7.05 6.51 -2.34
C PRO A 73 7.49 6.06 -0.94
N ILE A 74 6.55 5.57 -0.12
CA ILE A 74 6.84 5.11 1.24
C ILE A 74 7.77 3.88 1.17
N GLU A 75 7.48 2.92 0.29
CA GLU A 75 8.32 1.73 0.10
C GLU A 75 9.76 2.10 -0.32
N ARG A 76 9.90 3.05 -1.26
CA ARG A 76 11.24 3.51 -1.68
C ARG A 76 12.04 4.13 -0.55
N ILE A 77 11.37 4.83 0.37
CA ILE A 77 12.02 5.43 1.53
C ILE A 77 12.42 4.32 2.52
N LEU A 78 11.49 3.42 2.87
CA LEU A 78 11.77 2.32 3.79
C LEU A 78 12.86 1.36 3.27
N GLN A 79 12.98 1.21 1.95
CA GLN A 79 14.06 0.42 1.35
C GLN A 79 15.47 1.03 1.53
N ARG A 80 15.58 2.29 1.98
CA ARG A 80 16.86 2.91 2.32
C ARG A 80 17.45 2.38 3.64
N LEU A 81 16.64 1.72 4.47
CA LEU A 81 17.11 1.08 5.72
C LEU A 81 18.01 -0.11 5.37
N PRO A 82 19.30 -0.10 5.80
CA PRO A 82 20.22 -1.18 5.47
C PRO A 82 19.82 -2.56 6.01
N ALA A 83 19.06 -2.57 7.11
CA ALA A 83 18.54 -3.79 7.73
C ALA A 83 17.37 -4.41 6.95
N VAL A 84 16.76 -3.70 5.98
CA VAL A 84 15.57 -4.15 5.26
C VAL A 84 15.96 -4.81 3.94
N SER A 85 15.58 -6.08 3.77
CA SER A 85 15.74 -6.83 2.51
C SER A 85 14.54 -6.69 1.58
N GLN A 86 13.32 -6.71 2.15
CA GLN A 86 12.07 -6.55 1.41
C GLN A 86 11.10 -5.66 2.18
N VAL A 87 10.32 -4.89 1.45
CA VAL A 87 9.29 -4.02 2.00
C VAL A 87 8.00 -4.11 1.20
N ALA A 88 6.88 -4.10 1.90
CA ALA A 88 5.57 -3.89 1.31
C ALA A 88 4.78 -2.92 2.17
N VAL A 89 4.18 -1.91 1.54
CA VAL A 89 3.28 -0.98 2.20
C VAL A 89 1.88 -1.18 1.64
N TYR A 90 0.89 -1.23 2.51
CA TYR A 90 -0.51 -1.44 2.12
C TYR A 90 -1.47 -0.79 3.11
N ALA A 91 -2.71 -0.61 2.66
CA ALA A 91 -3.80 -0.11 3.47
C ALA A 91 -4.34 -1.18 4.43
N VAL A 92 -4.59 -0.78 5.66
CA VAL A 92 -5.45 -1.50 6.59
C VAL A 92 -6.66 -0.62 6.85
N PRO A 93 -7.88 -1.04 6.47
CA PRO A 93 -9.08 -0.25 6.70
C PRO A 93 -9.29 0.05 8.18
N ASP A 94 -9.68 1.29 8.49
CA ASP A 94 -10.03 1.74 9.83
C ASP A 94 -11.35 2.52 9.76
N GLU A 95 -12.29 2.18 10.64
CA GLU A 95 -13.64 2.77 10.62
C GLU A 95 -13.67 4.27 10.95
N GLN A 96 -12.66 4.79 11.64
CA GLN A 96 -12.62 6.17 12.12
C GLN A 96 -11.84 7.11 11.20
N VAL A 97 -10.73 6.62 10.63
CA VAL A 97 -9.78 7.46 9.89
C VAL A 97 -9.64 7.10 8.42
N GLY A 98 -10.37 6.10 7.94
CA GLY A 98 -10.30 5.59 6.58
C GLY A 98 -9.30 4.45 6.47
N ASP A 99 -8.09 4.69 5.98
CA ASP A 99 -7.02 3.70 5.96
C ASP A 99 -5.94 4.03 6.98
N GLN A 100 -5.33 3.00 7.53
CA GLN A 100 -4.06 3.10 8.25
C GLN A 100 -2.95 2.51 7.38
N VAL A 101 -1.79 3.15 7.42
CA VAL A 101 -0.61 2.68 6.70
C VAL A 101 0.01 1.51 7.45
N MET A 102 0.11 0.36 6.79
CA MET A 102 0.83 -0.80 7.29
C MET A 102 2.10 -1.03 6.45
N ALA A 103 3.24 -1.20 7.12
CA ALA A 103 4.48 -1.63 6.50
C ALA A 103 4.84 -3.04 6.96
N ALA A 104 5.03 -3.95 6.02
CA ALA A 104 5.61 -5.26 6.28
C ALA A 104 7.07 -5.25 5.82
N LEU A 105 7.98 -5.60 6.71
CA LEU A 105 9.43 -5.58 6.49
C LEU A 105 10.00 -6.96 6.71
N ALA A 106 10.72 -7.50 5.72
CA ALA A 106 11.63 -8.60 5.93
C ALA A 106 13.04 -8.04 6.11
N LEU A 107 13.75 -8.51 7.13
CA LEU A 107 15.09 -8.04 7.41
C LEU A 107 16.13 -8.88 6.64
N VAL A 108 17.31 -8.31 6.49
CA VAL A 108 18.49 -9.05 6.03
C VAL A 108 18.86 -10.08 7.09
N ASP A 109 19.34 -11.24 6.67
CA ASP A 109 19.74 -12.32 7.58
C ASP A 109 20.70 -11.82 8.65
N GLY A 110 20.35 -12.03 9.92
CA GLY A 110 21.13 -11.60 11.07
C GLY A 110 21.08 -10.10 11.38
N ALA A 111 20.31 -9.32 10.62
CA ALA A 111 20.08 -7.92 10.95
C ALA A 111 19.00 -7.79 12.05
N GLU A 112 19.19 -6.79 12.89
CA GLU A 112 18.21 -6.39 13.90
C GLU A 112 17.74 -4.97 13.57
N LEU A 113 16.52 -4.67 13.96
CA LEU A 113 15.94 -3.34 13.86
C LEU A 113 15.05 -3.13 15.09
N THR A 114 15.26 -2.03 15.78
CA THR A 114 14.44 -1.67 16.94
C THR A 114 13.38 -0.62 16.60
N PRO A 115 12.30 -0.52 17.38
CA PRO A 115 11.31 0.55 17.21
C PRO A 115 11.90 1.96 17.24
N ASP A 116 12.90 2.19 18.09
CA ASP A 116 13.56 3.50 18.24
C ASP A 116 14.42 3.84 17.02
N GLU A 117 15.20 2.90 16.50
CA GLU A 117 15.98 3.07 15.27
C GLU A 117 15.06 3.34 14.08
N PHE A 118 13.94 2.64 13.98
CA PHE A 118 12.96 2.86 12.94
C PHE A 118 12.31 4.25 13.05
N SER A 119 11.94 4.68 14.27
CA SER A 119 11.39 6.01 14.52
C SER A 119 12.37 7.11 14.12
N GLN A 120 13.64 6.98 14.52
CA GLN A 120 14.69 7.93 14.18
C GLN A 120 14.92 7.98 12.67
N PHE A 121 14.97 6.81 12.01
CA PHE A 121 15.10 6.75 10.55
C PHE A 121 14.01 7.53 9.86
N LEU A 122 12.73 7.35 10.26
CA LEU A 122 11.61 8.08 9.64
C LEU A 122 11.71 9.59 9.88
N ALA A 123 12.13 10.01 11.08
CA ALA A 123 12.32 11.43 11.41
C ALA A 123 13.40 12.10 10.54
N ASP A 124 14.39 11.33 10.13
CA ASP A 124 15.50 11.79 9.29
C ASP A 124 15.15 11.84 7.78
N GLN A 125 13.92 11.44 7.40
CA GLN A 125 13.49 11.48 5.99
C GLN A 125 12.70 12.76 5.68
N PRO A 126 13.31 13.81 5.08
CA PRO A 126 12.61 15.06 4.79
C PRO A 126 11.56 14.93 3.68
N ASP A 127 11.65 13.85 2.88
CA ASP A 127 10.75 13.53 1.78
C ASP A 127 9.60 12.60 2.19
N LEU A 128 9.44 12.30 3.48
CA LEU A 128 8.33 11.51 4.01
C LEU A 128 7.46 12.33 4.96
N SER A 129 6.26 12.67 4.52
CA SER A 129 5.28 13.33 5.39
C SER A 129 4.95 12.46 6.62
N PRO A 130 4.85 13.04 7.83
CA PRO A 130 4.44 12.30 9.04
C PRO A 130 3.07 11.59 8.90
N LYS A 131 2.19 12.04 8.02
CA LYS A 131 0.92 11.36 7.71
C LYS A 131 1.12 10.05 6.96
N ALA A 132 2.21 9.94 6.20
CA ALA A 132 2.57 8.73 5.45
C ALA A 132 3.39 7.73 6.29
N TRP A 133 3.72 8.08 7.53
CA TRP A 133 4.43 7.16 8.41
C TRP A 133 3.54 5.95 8.72
N PRO A 134 4.06 4.72 8.62
CA PRO A 134 3.30 3.53 8.94
C PRO A 134 2.69 3.62 10.35
N ARG A 135 1.40 3.30 10.46
CA ARG A 135 0.73 3.14 11.75
C ARG A 135 1.16 1.85 12.42
N HIS A 136 1.30 0.82 11.60
CA HIS A 136 1.71 -0.51 12.01
C HIS A 136 2.91 -0.94 11.21
N VAL A 137 3.86 -1.59 11.87
CA VAL A 137 5.05 -2.18 11.26
C VAL A 137 5.12 -3.65 11.65
N TRP A 138 5.10 -4.51 10.66
CA TRP A 138 5.25 -5.94 10.85
C TRP A 138 6.63 -6.39 10.40
N ILE A 139 7.42 -6.92 11.34
CA ILE A 139 8.72 -7.51 11.07
C ILE A 139 8.56 -9.02 10.93
N THR A 140 9.01 -9.57 9.83
CA THR A 140 8.89 -10.98 9.49
C THR A 140 10.15 -11.50 8.79
N ASP A 141 10.33 -12.82 8.75
CA ASP A 141 11.47 -13.44 8.08
C ASP A 141 11.37 -13.34 6.55
N SER A 142 10.14 -13.34 6.01
CA SER A 142 9.91 -13.27 4.56
C SER A 142 8.54 -12.71 4.23
N LEU A 143 8.42 -12.10 3.06
CA LEU A 143 7.14 -11.66 2.50
C LEU A 143 6.64 -12.66 1.44
N PRO A 144 5.32 -12.84 1.27
CA PRO A 144 4.78 -13.69 0.22
C PRO A 144 5.14 -13.13 -1.15
N THR A 145 5.73 -13.97 -2.01
CA THR A 145 6.16 -13.58 -3.36
C THR A 145 5.67 -14.55 -4.43
N THR A 146 5.60 -14.07 -5.66
CA THR A 146 5.47 -14.94 -6.84
C THR A 146 6.77 -15.69 -7.11
N ALA A 147 6.73 -16.67 -8.03
CA ALA A 147 7.94 -17.36 -8.50
C ALA A 147 8.99 -16.42 -9.13
N THR A 148 8.59 -15.20 -9.50
CA THR A 148 9.47 -14.15 -10.04
C THR A 148 9.85 -13.10 -9.01
N ASN A 149 9.74 -13.43 -7.70
CA ASN A 149 10.07 -12.57 -6.55
C ASN A 149 9.27 -11.26 -6.45
N LYS A 150 8.09 -11.18 -7.08
CA LYS A 150 7.19 -10.04 -6.90
C LYS A 150 6.36 -10.24 -5.64
N ILE A 151 6.39 -9.27 -4.72
CA ILE A 151 5.62 -9.32 -3.47
C ILE A 151 4.11 -9.32 -3.76
N LEU A 152 3.39 -10.24 -3.11
CA LEU A 152 1.94 -10.41 -3.24
C LEU A 152 1.21 -9.52 -2.23
N LYS A 153 1.20 -8.21 -2.45
CA LYS A 153 0.54 -7.23 -1.56
C LYS A 153 -0.94 -7.55 -1.30
N ARG A 154 -1.64 -8.12 -2.29
CA ARG A 154 -3.04 -8.53 -2.13
C ARG A 154 -3.22 -9.55 -1.00
N GLU A 155 -2.30 -10.49 -0.86
CA GLU A 155 -2.33 -11.46 0.24
C GLU A 155 -2.05 -10.79 1.58
N LEU A 156 -1.11 -9.84 1.62
CA LEU A 156 -0.80 -9.05 2.82
C LEU A 156 -2.01 -8.22 3.26
N SER A 157 -2.63 -7.49 2.33
CA SER A 157 -3.84 -6.69 2.62
C SER A 157 -5.00 -7.57 3.09
N ALA A 158 -5.16 -8.78 2.54
CA ALA A 158 -6.21 -9.70 2.96
C ALA A 158 -6.03 -10.23 4.40
N ARG A 159 -4.79 -10.24 4.91
CA ARG A 159 -4.49 -10.57 6.32
C ARG A 159 -4.79 -9.42 7.27
N GLY A 160 -4.98 -8.20 6.73
CA GLY A 160 -5.25 -6.99 7.51
C GLY A 160 -4.10 -6.56 8.41
N GLY A 161 -4.42 -5.89 9.51
CA GLY A 161 -3.44 -5.36 10.47
C GLY A 161 -2.92 -6.39 11.48
N THR A 162 -3.28 -7.67 11.33
CA THR A 162 -2.94 -8.73 12.27
C THR A 162 -2.28 -9.92 11.59
N PRO A 163 -1.03 -9.78 11.09
CA PRO A 163 -0.33 -10.85 10.43
C PRO A 163 0.01 -12.00 11.42
N ASP A 164 0.10 -13.22 10.92
CA ASP A 164 0.50 -14.37 11.70
C ASP A 164 2.02 -14.36 11.92
N GLY A 165 2.44 -14.51 13.19
CA GLY A 165 3.86 -14.55 13.55
C GLY A 165 4.60 -13.21 13.39
N GLY A 166 5.90 -13.25 13.66
CA GLY A 166 6.76 -12.05 13.60
C GLY A 166 6.50 -11.04 14.73
N LEU A 167 7.14 -9.88 14.64
CA LEU A 167 6.97 -8.78 15.59
C LEU A 167 6.06 -7.72 14.98
N LEU A 168 5.08 -7.26 15.74
CA LEU A 168 4.22 -6.16 15.34
C LEU A 168 4.53 -4.95 16.22
N TRP A 169 4.79 -3.82 15.59
CA TRP A 169 4.90 -2.52 16.26
C TRP A 169 3.73 -1.64 15.88
N THR A 170 3.32 -0.78 16.79
CA THR A 170 2.28 0.20 16.52
C THR A 170 2.65 1.56 17.07
N ARG A 171 2.24 2.59 16.34
CA ARG A 171 2.37 3.98 16.73
C ARG A 171 1.06 4.46 17.33
N ILE A 172 1.09 5.09 18.50
CA ILE A 172 -0.10 5.53 19.23
C ILE A 172 -0.40 7.00 18.90
N GLY A 173 -1.59 7.27 18.38
CA GLY A 173 -2.03 8.63 18.06
C GLY A 173 -1.11 9.31 17.03
N ARG A 174 -0.68 10.53 17.33
CA ARG A 174 0.28 11.30 16.53
C ARG A 174 1.72 11.19 17.08
N ASP A 175 1.94 10.26 17.97
CA ASP A 175 3.26 9.99 18.50
C ASP A 175 4.23 9.60 17.38
N THR A 176 5.49 9.89 17.55
CA THR A 176 6.57 9.53 16.63
C THR A 176 7.25 8.23 17.02
N SER A 177 6.92 7.68 18.20
CA SER A 177 7.48 6.43 18.71
C SER A 177 6.62 5.22 18.36
N TYR A 178 7.27 4.07 18.24
CA TYR A 178 6.63 2.77 18.06
C TYR A 178 6.78 1.93 19.32
N ALA A 179 5.72 1.20 19.64
CA ALA A 179 5.73 0.22 20.71
C ALA A 179 5.52 -1.19 20.15
N VAL A 180 6.21 -2.17 20.72
CA VAL A 180 5.96 -3.58 20.42
C VAL A 180 4.56 -3.94 20.92
N VAL A 181 3.78 -4.58 20.07
CA VAL A 181 2.47 -5.11 20.46
C VAL A 181 2.67 -6.53 20.96
N ASP A 182 2.56 -6.70 22.29
CA ASP A 182 2.47 -8.04 22.89
C ASP A 182 1.16 -8.70 22.46
N ARG A 183 1.27 -9.72 21.61
CA ARG A 183 0.11 -10.52 21.19
C ARG A 183 0.07 -11.79 22.00
N PRO A 184 -1.01 -12.03 22.77
CA PRO A 184 -1.29 -13.38 23.23
C PRO A 184 -1.49 -14.29 22.00
N ALA A 185 -0.92 -15.48 22.03
CA ALA A 185 -0.91 -16.45 20.93
C ALA A 185 -2.33 -16.80 20.39
N ASP A 186 -3.38 -16.46 21.12
CA ASP A 186 -4.79 -16.77 20.84
C ASP A 186 -5.68 -15.52 20.63
N ALA A 187 -5.12 -14.34 20.39
CA ALA A 187 -5.96 -13.16 20.13
C ALA A 187 -6.69 -13.33 18.78
N PRO A 188 -8.04 -13.36 18.76
CA PRO A 188 -8.77 -13.34 17.51
C PRO A 188 -8.35 -12.10 16.73
N GLY A 189 -8.12 -12.28 15.42
CA GLY A 189 -7.82 -11.15 14.55
C GLY A 189 -8.86 -10.05 14.75
N LEU A 190 -8.43 -8.79 14.78
CA LEU A 190 -9.37 -7.67 14.72
C LEU A 190 -10.33 -7.94 13.56
N ALA A 191 -11.60 -8.16 13.88
CA ALA A 191 -12.64 -8.41 12.90
C ALA A 191 -12.82 -7.12 12.09
N ILE A 192 -12.08 -7.02 10.99
CA ILE A 192 -12.32 -5.99 10.00
C ILE A 192 -13.56 -6.45 9.25
N GLY A 193 -14.66 -5.71 9.43
CA GLY A 193 -15.89 -5.95 8.71
C GLY A 193 -15.57 -6.03 7.20
N ARG A 194 -16.02 -7.08 6.53
CA ARG A 194 -16.02 -7.18 5.08
C ARG A 194 -16.89 -6.05 4.55
N VAL A 195 -16.29 -4.93 4.22
CA VAL A 195 -16.96 -3.93 3.38
C VAL A 195 -16.88 -4.44 1.95
N GLY A 196 -18.05 -4.84 1.42
CA GLY A 196 -18.18 -5.18 0.02
C GLY A 196 -17.68 -4.02 -0.83
N ASN A 197 -17.02 -4.34 -1.94
CA ASN A 197 -16.57 -3.41 -2.98
C ASN A 197 -17.77 -2.61 -3.55
N ALA A 198 -18.19 -1.57 -2.85
CA ALA A 198 -19.09 -0.56 -3.39
C ALA A 198 -18.25 0.69 -3.65
N HIS A 199 -17.74 0.80 -4.87
CA HIS A 199 -17.25 2.09 -5.37
C HIS A 199 -18.45 3.04 -5.46
N PRO A 200 -18.47 4.18 -4.75
CA PRO A 200 -19.49 5.19 -5.01
C PRO A 200 -19.20 5.79 -6.40
N HIS A 201 -20.12 5.57 -7.33
CA HIS A 201 -20.23 6.38 -8.54
C HIS A 201 -20.48 7.83 -8.11
N ALA A 202 -19.48 8.69 -8.24
CA ALA A 202 -19.72 10.11 -8.35
C ALA A 202 -20.20 10.36 -9.79
N GLY A 203 -21.50 10.57 -9.93
CA GLY A 203 -22.10 11.09 -11.14
C GLY A 203 -21.78 12.57 -11.32
N VAL A 204 -21.80 12.97 -12.58
CA VAL A 204 -21.77 14.22 -13.30
C VAL A 204 -20.40 14.59 -13.84
#